data_c6edf9ab1f39e3f98105f2ea3b66a6e8
#
_entry.id   c6edf9ab1f39e3f98105f2ea3b66a6e8
#
_cell.length_a   1.000
_cell.length_b   1.000
_cell.length_c   1.000
_cell.angle_alpha   90.00
_cell.angle_beta   90.00
_cell.angle_gamma   90.00
#
_symmetry.space_group_name_H-M   'P 1'
#
loop_
_entity.id
_entity.type
_entity.pdbx_description
1 polymer ?
#
loop_
_entity_poly.entity_id
_entity_poly.type
_entity_poly.pdbx_seq_one_letter_code
_entity_poly.pdbx_strand_id
1 'polypeptide(L)'
;MSDRLLVLVRHGQSEWNLKNLFTGWRDVDLTDEGVAEAVRAGRSLKVQGMRFDVAFTSVLKRAQRTLDLMLKELGQENLPTLRDQALNERDYGDLVGLNKDDARKRWGDEQVLKWRRSYDIAPPGGESLRDTAARVLPYYVQEILPRVLRGERVLVAAHGNSLRALVMVLDRHTTESIIKLNIDTGVPLIYRLNADSTVAEKRDLAA
;
A
#
# COMPACT_ATOMS: atom_id res chain seq x y z
N MET A 1 -9.50 11.14 -24.74
CA MET A 1 -8.53 11.54 -23.69
C MET A 1 -7.94 10.27 -23.12
N SER A 2 -6.62 10.21 -22.90
CA SER A 2 -6.00 9.04 -22.27
C SER A 2 -6.50 8.89 -20.84
N ASP A 3 -6.87 7.65 -20.47
CA ASP A 3 -7.36 7.33 -19.11
C ASP A 3 -6.14 7.17 -18.18
N ARG A 4 -5.69 8.26 -17.56
CA ARG A 4 -4.55 8.27 -16.63
C ARG A 4 -4.95 7.66 -15.29
N LEU A 5 -5.20 6.36 -15.32
CA LEU A 5 -5.73 5.59 -14.20
C LEU A 5 -4.59 5.02 -13.33
N LEU A 6 -4.64 5.31 -12.04
CA LEU A 6 -3.81 4.70 -11.01
C LEU A 6 -4.72 4.11 -9.93
N VAL A 7 -4.57 2.81 -9.67
CA VAL A 7 -5.30 2.14 -8.58
C VAL A 7 -4.31 1.63 -7.56
N LEU A 8 -4.53 2.00 -6.30
CA LEU A 8 -3.71 1.57 -5.16
C LEU A 8 -4.52 0.62 -4.29
N VAL A 9 -3.94 -0.52 -3.91
CA VAL A 9 -4.61 -1.51 -3.03
C VAL A 9 -3.63 -1.95 -1.95
N ARG A 10 -4.04 -1.81 -0.69
CA ARG A 10 -3.30 -2.40 0.42
C ARG A 10 -3.55 -3.91 0.43
N HIS A 11 -2.49 -4.69 0.66
CA HIS A 11 -2.60 -6.14 0.80
C HIS A 11 -3.67 -6.54 1.81
N GLY A 12 -4.31 -7.70 1.59
CA GLY A 12 -5.27 -8.29 2.50
C GLY A 12 -4.68 -8.58 3.88
N GLN A 13 -5.54 -8.86 4.86
CA GLN A 13 -5.11 -9.18 6.22
C GLN A 13 -4.03 -10.27 6.21
N SER A 14 -2.88 -10.01 6.83
CA SER A 14 -1.81 -11.00 7.01
C SER A 14 -1.92 -11.70 8.37
N GLU A 15 -1.24 -12.85 8.49
CA GLU A 15 -1.15 -13.62 9.75
C GLU A 15 -0.69 -12.73 10.93
N TRP A 16 0.25 -11.82 10.69
CA TRP A 16 0.76 -10.94 11.74
C TRP A 16 -0.12 -9.71 11.97
N ASN A 17 -0.96 -9.31 11.01
CA ASN A 17 -2.04 -8.36 11.28
C ASN A 17 -3.04 -8.98 12.26
N LEU A 18 -3.47 -10.22 12.01
CA LEU A 18 -4.40 -10.96 12.88
C LEU A 18 -3.83 -11.14 14.31
N LYS A 19 -2.54 -11.46 14.43
CA LYS A 19 -1.85 -11.63 15.72
C LYS A 19 -1.47 -10.31 16.40
N ASN A 20 -1.81 -9.16 15.81
CA ASN A 20 -1.46 -7.82 16.29
C ASN A 20 0.06 -7.60 16.49
N LEU A 21 0.88 -8.18 15.59
CA LEU A 21 2.34 -8.06 15.65
C LEU A 21 2.85 -6.94 14.74
N PHE A 22 4.02 -6.37 15.06
CA PHE A 22 4.78 -5.52 14.16
C PHE A 22 5.38 -6.37 13.05
N THR A 23 5.00 -6.14 11.80
CA THR A 23 5.38 -6.99 10.67
C THR A 23 6.63 -6.49 9.94
N GLY A 24 6.64 -5.23 9.53
CA GLY A 24 7.74 -4.67 8.74
C GLY A 24 8.04 -5.50 7.49
N TRP A 25 9.32 -5.82 7.29
CA TRP A 25 9.81 -6.60 6.17
C TRP A 25 9.77 -8.12 6.40
N ARG A 26 9.27 -8.58 7.56
CA ARG A 26 9.04 -10.01 7.77
C ARG A 26 8.04 -10.53 6.74
N ASP A 27 8.42 -11.59 6.04
CA ASP A 27 7.65 -12.13 4.92
C ASP A 27 6.65 -13.18 5.40
N VAL A 28 5.47 -12.70 5.81
CA VAL A 28 4.33 -13.50 6.25
C VAL A 28 3.26 -13.54 5.18
N ASP A 29 2.42 -14.56 5.20
CA ASP A 29 1.35 -14.75 4.24
C ASP A 29 0.03 -14.09 4.68
N LEU A 30 -0.97 -14.14 3.81
CA LEU A 30 -2.34 -13.74 4.07
C LEU A 30 -3.05 -14.77 4.95
N THR A 31 -4.01 -14.30 5.73
CA THR A 31 -5.04 -15.15 6.35
C THR A 31 -6.12 -15.52 5.32
N ASP A 32 -7.03 -16.44 5.68
CA ASP A 32 -8.20 -16.73 4.85
C ASP A 32 -9.06 -15.47 4.61
N GLU A 33 -9.20 -14.61 5.62
CA GLU A 33 -9.88 -13.32 5.44
C GLU A 33 -9.11 -12.42 4.49
N GLY A 34 -7.78 -12.34 4.58
CA GLY A 34 -6.95 -11.57 3.64
C GLY A 34 -7.05 -12.06 2.20
N VAL A 35 -7.21 -13.37 2.01
CA VAL A 35 -7.51 -13.96 0.69
C VAL A 35 -8.89 -13.51 0.21
N ALA A 36 -9.91 -13.56 1.08
CA ALA A 36 -11.25 -13.11 0.74
C ALA A 36 -11.30 -11.60 0.40
N GLU A 37 -10.57 -10.77 1.15
CA GLU A 37 -10.41 -9.33 0.87
C GLU A 37 -9.81 -9.09 -0.52
N ALA A 38 -8.74 -9.80 -0.87
CA ALA A 38 -8.09 -9.69 -2.18
C ALA A 38 -9.04 -10.10 -3.33
N VAL A 39 -9.79 -11.18 -3.16
CA VAL A 39 -10.81 -11.63 -4.12
C VAL A 39 -11.91 -10.59 -4.27
N ARG A 40 -12.44 -10.04 -3.16
CA ARG A 40 -13.45 -8.96 -3.21
C ARG A 40 -12.92 -7.73 -3.95
N ALA A 41 -11.67 -7.32 -3.70
CA ALA A 41 -11.02 -6.21 -4.40
C ALA A 41 -10.99 -6.45 -5.92
N GLY A 42 -10.55 -7.63 -6.35
CA GLY A 42 -10.53 -8.00 -7.77
C GLY A 42 -11.93 -7.98 -8.41
N ARG A 43 -12.93 -8.52 -7.72
CA ARG A 43 -14.34 -8.51 -8.18
C ARG A 43 -14.90 -7.11 -8.29
N SER A 44 -14.65 -6.25 -7.30
CA SER A 44 -15.13 -4.87 -7.33
C SER A 44 -14.56 -4.09 -8.51
N LEU A 45 -13.27 -4.25 -8.80
CA LEU A 45 -12.62 -3.66 -9.98
C LEU A 45 -13.21 -4.21 -11.28
N LYS A 46 -13.48 -5.52 -11.34
CA LYS A 46 -14.11 -6.18 -12.51
C LYS A 46 -15.50 -5.65 -12.79
N VAL A 47 -16.33 -5.50 -11.77
CA VAL A 47 -17.71 -4.94 -11.87
C VAL A 47 -17.67 -3.50 -12.41
N GLN A 48 -16.63 -2.73 -12.08
CA GLN A 48 -16.41 -1.39 -12.63
C GLN A 48 -15.85 -1.41 -14.06
N GLY A 49 -15.70 -2.59 -14.68
CA GLY A 49 -15.15 -2.73 -16.03
C GLY A 49 -13.67 -2.35 -16.15
N MET A 50 -12.94 -2.31 -15.01
CA MET A 50 -11.55 -1.91 -15.01
C MET A 50 -10.64 -3.00 -15.58
N ARG A 51 -9.68 -2.57 -16.39
CA ARG A 51 -8.58 -3.38 -16.89
C ARG A 51 -7.30 -2.58 -16.77
N PHE A 52 -6.19 -3.29 -16.65
CA PHE A 52 -4.87 -2.70 -16.40
C PHE A 52 -3.90 -3.07 -17.53
N ASP A 53 -2.88 -2.26 -17.72
CA ASP A 53 -1.83 -2.46 -18.71
C ASP A 53 -0.53 -2.90 -18.04
N VAL A 54 -0.35 -2.56 -16.75
CA VAL A 54 0.79 -2.94 -15.94
C VAL A 54 0.43 -2.94 -14.45
N ALA A 55 1.07 -3.82 -13.68
CA ALA A 55 0.96 -3.84 -12.24
C ALA A 55 2.32 -3.65 -11.56
N PHE A 56 2.30 -3.12 -10.34
CA PHE A 56 3.44 -2.97 -9.46
C PHE A 56 3.14 -3.57 -8.09
N THR A 57 4.13 -4.21 -7.48
CA THR A 57 4.01 -4.72 -6.11
C THR A 57 5.37 -4.75 -5.42
N SER A 58 5.36 -4.99 -4.10
CA SER A 58 6.57 -5.16 -3.32
C SER A 58 7.19 -6.55 -3.51
N VAL A 59 8.34 -6.77 -2.88
CA VAL A 59 8.96 -8.10 -2.84
C VAL A 59 8.38 -9.00 -1.74
N LEU A 60 7.39 -8.53 -0.98
CA LEU A 60 6.79 -9.28 0.14
C LEU A 60 5.56 -10.07 -0.32
N LYS A 61 5.53 -11.35 0.07
CA LYS A 61 4.55 -12.34 -0.36
C LYS A 61 3.08 -11.89 -0.22
N ARG A 62 2.71 -11.30 0.91
CA ARG A 62 1.33 -10.86 1.17
C ARG A 62 0.81 -9.85 0.13
N ALA A 63 1.67 -8.94 -0.37
CA ALA A 63 1.28 -7.99 -1.40
C ALA A 63 1.22 -8.67 -2.78
N GLN A 64 2.19 -9.52 -3.10
CA GLN A 64 2.21 -10.30 -4.33
C GLN A 64 0.98 -11.20 -4.44
N ARG A 65 0.68 -11.97 -3.37
CA ARG A 65 -0.48 -12.87 -3.35
C ARG A 65 -1.80 -12.11 -3.44
N THR A 66 -1.90 -10.93 -2.83
CA THR A 66 -3.07 -10.05 -3.00
C THR A 66 -3.24 -9.66 -4.46
N LEU A 67 -2.15 -9.23 -5.12
CA LEU A 67 -2.18 -8.88 -6.54
C LEU A 67 -2.57 -10.08 -7.42
N ASP A 68 -1.96 -11.23 -7.21
CA ASP A 68 -2.23 -12.44 -7.99
C ASP A 68 -3.72 -12.85 -7.90
N LEU A 69 -4.31 -12.79 -6.71
CA LEU A 69 -5.74 -13.07 -6.49
C LEU A 69 -6.64 -12.05 -7.20
N MET A 70 -6.29 -10.76 -7.14
CA MET A 70 -7.04 -9.72 -7.87
C MET A 70 -6.95 -9.92 -9.38
N LEU A 71 -5.76 -10.19 -9.92
CA LEU A 71 -5.55 -10.42 -11.35
C LEU A 71 -6.31 -11.64 -11.85
N LYS A 72 -6.41 -12.70 -11.05
CA LYS A 72 -7.23 -13.87 -11.35
C LYS A 72 -8.71 -13.52 -11.50
N GLU A 73 -9.28 -12.73 -10.58
CA GLU A 73 -10.68 -12.28 -10.67
C GLU A 73 -10.91 -11.36 -11.88
N LEU A 74 -9.91 -10.56 -12.25
CA LEU A 74 -9.95 -9.67 -13.43
C LEU A 74 -9.79 -10.43 -14.75
N GLY A 75 -9.32 -11.70 -14.73
CA GLY A 75 -8.93 -12.44 -15.94
C GLY A 75 -7.70 -11.83 -16.61
N GLN A 76 -6.74 -11.36 -15.82
CA GLN A 76 -5.50 -10.71 -16.27
C GLN A 76 -4.24 -11.32 -15.62
N GLU A 77 -4.21 -12.63 -15.40
CA GLU A 77 -3.13 -13.33 -14.69
C GLU A 77 -1.74 -13.12 -15.33
N ASN A 78 -1.72 -12.85 -16.63
CA ASN A 78 -0.49 -12.61 -17.40
C ASN A 78 -0.13 -11.12 -17.51
N LEU A 79 -0.73 -10.25 -16.68
CA LEU A 79 -0.43 -8.83 -16.70
C LEU A 79 1.05 -8.57 -16.38
N PRO A 80 1.78 -7.78 -17.18
CA PRO A 80 3.15 -7.38 -16.86
C PRO A 80 3.23 -6.81 -15.44
N THR A 81 4.03 -7.43 -14.58
CA THR A 81 4.13 -7.07 -13.16
C THR A 81 5.57 -6.80 -12.75
N LEU A 82 5.81 -5.61 -12.22
CA LEU A 82 7.11 -5.22 -11.66
C LEU A 82 7.08 -5.35 -10.13
N ARG A 83 8.15 -5.95 -9.59
CA ARG A 83 8.32 -6.16 -8.14
C ARG A 83 9.54 -5.38 -7.69
N ASP A 84 9.36 -4.53 -6.69
CA ASP A 84 10.46 -3.75 -6.15
C ASP A 84 10.35 -3.55 -4.63
N GLN A 85 11.50 -3.63 -3.94
CA GLN A 85 11.57 -3.40 -2.50
C GLN A 85 11.24 -1.95 -2.11
N ALA A 86 11.34 -1.00 -3.03
CA ALA A 86 10.91 0.37 -2.79
C ALA A 86 9.44 0.44 -2.35
N LEU A 87 8.60 -0.53 -2.76
CA LEU A 87 7.20 -0.63 -2.36
C LEU A 87 6.97 -1.46 -1.09
N ASN A 88 8.02 -1.98 -0.43
CA ASN A 88 7.88 -2.73 0.83
C ASN A 88 7.19 -1.89 1.91
N GLU A 89 6.63 -2.60 2.90
CA GLU A 89 6.14 -1.98 4.13
C GLU A 89 7.29 -1.24 4.86
N ARG A 90 6.94 -0.25 5.67
CA ARG A 90 7.89 0.38 6.59
C ARG A 90 8.58 -0.67 7.46
N ASP A 91 9.89 -0.58 7.57
CA ASP A 91 10.61 -1.42 8.52
C ASP A 91 10.37 -0.95 9.96
N TYR A 92 10.07 -1.90 10.83
CA TYR A 92 9.85 -1.62 12.25
C TYR A 92 11.10 -1.92 13.12
N GLY A 93 12.22 -2.32 12.50
CA GLY A 93 13.49 -2.57 13.21
C GLY A 93 13.33 -3.53 14.38
N ASP A 94 13.79 -3.14 15.56
CA ASP A 94 13.77 -3.95 16.77
C ASP A 94 12.36 -4.29 17.28
N LEU A 95 11.32 -3.65 16.77
CA LEU A 95 9.94 -3.98 17.13
C LEU A 95 9.37 -5.16 16.31
N VAL A 96 10.03 -5.59 15.25
CA VAL A 96 9.52 -6.69 14.39
C VAL A 96 9.30 -7.97 15.22
N GLY A 97 8.08 -8.52 15.11
CA GLY A 97 7.68 -9.73 15.86
C GLY A 97 7.10 -9.46 17.25
N LEU A 98 7.22 -8.25 17.79
CA LEU A 98 6.61 -7.91 19.06
C LEU A 98 5.09 -7.69 18.90
N ASN A 99 4.34 -8.11 19.91
CA ASN A 99 2.92 -7.78 20.01
C ASN A 99 2.77 -6.29 20.37
N LYS A 100 1.83 -5.61 19.69
CA LYS A 100 1.65 -4.16 19.85
C LYS A 100 1.14 -3.77 21.24
N ASP A 101 0.35 -4.64 21.87
CA ASP A 101 -0.17 -4.39 23.22
C ASP A 101 0.91 -4.61 24.28
N ASP A 102 1.77 -5.61 24.09
CA ASP A 102 2.92 -5.83 24.99
C ASP A 102 3.98 -4.73 24.82
N ALA A 103 4.16 -4.23 23.60
CA ALA A 103 4.99 -3.06 23.35
C ALA A 103 4.47 -1.82 24.10
N ARG A 104 3.14 -1.59 24.11
CA ARG A 104 2.51 -0.50 24.85
C ARG A 104 2.72 -0.64 26.38
N LYS A 105 2.57 -1.86 26.90
CA LYS A 105 2.86 -2.13 28.33
C LYS A 105 4.30 -1.83 28.69
N ARG A 106 5.25 -2.12 27.77
CA ARG A 106 6.68 -1.97 28.00
C ARG A 106 7.18 -0.53 27.87
N TRP A 107 6.71 0.23 26.87
CA TRP A 107 7.23 1.55 26.52
C TRP A 107 6.20 2.68 26.63
N GLY A 108 4.96 2.36 27.00
CA GLY A 108 3.85 3.31 27.09
C GLY A 108 3.16 3.56 25.73
N ASP A 109 1.88 3.90 25.81
CA ASP A 109 1.03 4.14 24.62
C ASP A 109 1.56 5.27 23.74
N GLU A 110 2.01 6.36 24.35
CA GLU A 110 2.51 7.54 23.63
C GLU A 110 3.75 7.21 22.79
N GLN A 111 4.73 6.50 23.37
CA GLN A 111 5.94 6.15 22.65
C GLN A 111 5.66 5.16 21.52
N VAL A 112 4.83 4.14 21.76
CA VAL A 112 4.46 3.19 20.73
C VAL A 112 3.63 3.85 19.62
N LEU A 113 2.77 4.80 19.98
CA LEU A 113 2.03 5.59 19.00
C LEU A 113 2.97 6.44 18.13
N LYS A 114 3.98 7.08 18.71
CA LYS A 114 5.02 7.81 17.99
C LYS A 114 5.72 6.89 16.96
N TRP A 115 6.21 5.74 17.36
CA TRP A 115 6.87 4.78 16.48
C TRP A 115 5.94 4.25 15.36
N ARG A 116 4.65 4.13 15.65
CA ARG A 116 3.67 3.63 14.67
C ARG A 116 3.15 4.68 13.71
N ARG A 117 3.09 5.93 14.13
CA ARG A 117 2.33 6.97 13.41
C ARG A 117 3.10 8.24 13.11
N SER A 118 4.20 8.56 13.80
CA SER A 118 4.94 9.77 13.51
C SER A 118 5.50 9.78 12.08
N TYR A 119 5.57 10.97 11.50
CA TYR A 119 6.15 11.15 10.18
C TYR A 119 7.67 10.99 10.20
N ASP A 120 8.36 11.51 11.22
CA ASP A 120 9.81 11.65 11.30
C ASP A 120 10.48 10.85 12.44
N ILE A 121 9.70 10.25 13.36
CA ILE A 121 10.24 9.45 14.47
C ILE A 121 10.20 7.97 14.09
N ALA A 122 11.39 7.39 13.89
CA ALA A 122 11.55 5.97 13.62
C ALA A 122 11.56 5.12 14.90
N PRO A 123 11.09 3.87 14.87
CA PRO A 123 11.43 2.90 15.92
C PRO A 123 12.92 2.57 15.87
N PRO A 124 13.51 2.06 16.98
CA PRO A 124 14.92 1.64 17.00
C PRO A 124 15.25 0.67 15.87
N GLY A 125 16.28 0.99 15.09
CA GLY A 125 16.73 0.19 13.95
C GLY A 125 15.75 0.14 12.76
N GLY A 126 14.66 0.90 12.76
CA GLY A 126 13.63 0.89 11.72
C GLY A 126 13.48 2.20 10.97
N GLU A 127 12.38 2.32 10.22
CA GLU A 127 12.03 3.47 9.39
C GLU A 127 10.94 4.33 10.03
N SER A 128 11.06 5.65 9.89
CA SER A 128 9.93 6.59 9.99
C SER A 128 9.09 6.56 8.70
N LEU A 129 7.95 7.26 8.66
CA LEU A 129 7.21 7.42 7.41
C LEU A 129 7.99 8.27 6.40
N ARG A 130 8.81 9.23 6.86
CA ARG A 130 9.72 10.01 6.02
C ARG A 130 10.75 9.11 5.33
N ASP A 131 11.34 8.17 6.05
CA ASP A 131 12.33 7.23 5.48
C ASP A 131 11.67 6.29 4.47
N THR A 132 10.47 5.79 4.78
CA THR A 132 9.66 5.02 3.82
C THR A 132 9.35 5.85 2.56
N ALA A 133 8.95 7.11 2.71
CA ALA A 133 8.68 8.01 1.59
C ALA A 133 9.94 8.30 0.77
N ALA A 134 11.12 8.38 1.39
CA ALA A 134 12.39 8.63 0.72
C ALA A 134 12.78 7.54 -0.28
N ARG A 135 12.26 6.30 -0.16
CA ARG A 135 12.46 5.24 -1.16
C ARG A 135 11.25 5.04 -2.08
N VAL A 136 10.03 5.25 -1.57
CA VAL A 136 8.80 5.05 -2.35
C VAL A 136 8.62 6.14 -3.41
N LEU A 137 8.84 7.42 -3.04
CA LEU A 137 8.55 8.54 -3.94
C LEU A 137 9.49 8.61 -5.15
N PRO A 138 10.81 8.42 -5.05
CA PRO A 138 11.67 8.31 -6.23
C PRO A 138 11.23 7.19 -7.17
N TYR A 139 10.90 6.01 -6.65
CA TYR A 139 10.40 4.90 -7.45
C TYR A 139 9.07 5.24 -8.15
N TYR A 140 8.14 5.88 -7.43
CA TYR A 140 6.89 6.36 -8.02
C TYR A 140 7.13 7.32 -9.19
N VAL A 141 8.00 8.30 -9.01
CA VAL A 141 8.28 9.33 -10.04
C VAL A 141 9.03 8.74 -11.24
N GLN A 142 9.89 7.75 -11.03
CA GLN A 142 10.72 7.18 -12.10
C GLN A 142 10.01 6.06 -12.86
N GLU A 143 9.25 5.19 -12.17
CA GLU A 143 8.71 3.97 -12.76
C GLU A 143 7.19 3.97 -12.93
N ILE A 144 6.43 4.49 -11.96
CA ILE A 144 4.97 4.40 -11.95
C ILE A 144 4.33 5.59 -12.66
N LEU A 145 4.62 6.80 -12.21
CA LEU A 145 3.99 8.03 -12.71
C LEU A 145 4.15 8.23 -14.23
N PRO A 146 5.33 7.99 -14.84
CA PRO A 146 5.49 8.16 -16.28
C PRO A 146 4.57 7.24 -17.10
N ARG A 147 4.29 6.03 -16.61
CA ARG A 147 3.36 5.10 -17.26
C ARG A 147 1.92 5.61 -17.18
N VAL A 148 1.49 6.08 -16.01
CA VAL A 148 0.17 6.69 -15.84
C VAL A 148 0.02 7.90 -16.76
N LEU A 149 1.02 8.78 -16.84
CA LEU A 149 0.97 9.99 -17.68
C LEU A 149 0.93 9.68 -19.19
N ARG A 150 1.54 8.56 -19.62
CA ARG A 150 1.41 8.05 -21.00
C ARG A 150 0.03 7.43 -21.28
N GLY A 151 -0.83 7.27 -20.27
CA GLY A 151 -2.17 6.72 -20.42
C GLY A 151 -2.24 5.20 -20.18
N GLU A 152 -1.18 4.58 -19.66
CA GLU A 152 -1.25 3.20 -19.17
C GLU A 152 -2.10 3.16 -17.88
N ARG A 153 -2.95 2.16 -17.77
CA ARG A 153 -3.77 1.93 -16.57
C ARG A 153 -2.95 1.09 -15.59
N VAL A 154 -2.62 1.68 -14.46
CA VAL A 154 -1.65 1.12 -13.51
C VAL A 154 -2.35 0.62 -12.25
N LEU A 155 -2.03 -0.62 -11.84
CA LEU A 155 -2.44 -1.22 -10.58
C LEU A 155 -1.24 -1.38 -9.65
N VAL A 156 -1.35 -0.92 -8.39
CA VAL A 156 -0.32 -1.07 -7.36
C VAL A 156 -0.89 -1.82 -6.18
N ALA A 157 -0.33 -2.98 -5.86
CA ALA A 157 -0.63 -3.71 -4.64
C ALA A 157 0.56 -3.62 -3.67
N ALA A 158 0.38 -2.95 -2.53
CA ALA A 158 1.47 -2.66 -1.61
C ALA A 158 1.00 -2.65 -0.14
N HIS A 159 1.58 -1.80 0.71
CA HIS A 159 1.41 -1.85 2.16
C HIS A 159 0.92 -0.51 2.74
N GLY A 160 0.47 -0.55 3.99
CA GLY A 160 -0.11 0.62 4.63
C GLY A 160 0.79 1.85 4.62
N ASN A 161 2.08 1.73 4.91
CA ASN A 161 2.96 2.89 4.95
C ASN A 161 3.56 3.26 3.60
N SER A 162 3.87 2.29 2.72
CA SER A 162 4.28 2.62 1.35
C SER A 162 3.16 3.32 0.57
N LEU A 163 1.91 2.88 0.74
CA LEU A 163 0.76 3.57 0.14
C LEU A 163 0.49 4.94 0.78
N ARG A 164 0.70 5.10 2.12
CA ARG A 164 0.62 6.44 2.73
C ARG A 164 1.61 7.42 2.12
N ALA A 165 2.82 6.99 1.79
CA ALA A 165 3.79 7.84 1.12
C ALA A 165 3.26 8.33 -0.24
N LEU A 166 2.60 7.46 -1.02
CA LEU A 166 1.97 7.83 -2.29
C LEU A 166 0.76 8.74 -2.09
N VAL A 167 -0.15 8.37 -1.18
CA VAL A 167 -1.36 9.14 -0.89
C VAL A 167 -1.02 10.52 -0.34
N MET A 168 0.06 10.64 0.44
CA MET A 168 0.53 11.94 0.94
C MET A 168 0.75 12.95 -0.19
N VAL A 169 1.37 12.52 -1.28
CA VAL A 169 1.65 13.39 -2.43
C VAL A 169 0.40 13.58 -3.29
N LEU A 170 -0.33 12.50 -3.58
CA LEU A 170 -1.52 12.54 -4.42
C LEU A 170 -2.62 13.43 -3.81
N ASP A 171 -2.90 13.27 -2.52
CA ASP A 171 -3.96 13.99 -1.82
C ASP A 171 -3.47 15.26 -1.12
N ARG A 172 -2.17 15.61 -1.27
CA ARG A 172 -1.54 16.79 -0.65
C ARG A 172 -1.69 16.82 0.88
N HIS A 173 -1.53 15.66 1.53
CA HIS A 173 -1.53 15.60 2.98
C HIS A 173 -0.31 16.29 3.58
N THR A 174 -0.51 16.97 4.72
CA THR A 174 0.59 17.46 5.58
C THR A 174 1.16 16.32 6.40
N THR A 175 2.29 16.56 7.06
CA THR A 175 2.91 15.62 8.00
C THR A 175 1.98 15.26 9.16
N GLU A 176 1.10 16.20 9.59
CA GLU A 176 0.15 16.01 10.68
C GLU A 176 -1.12 15.26 10.22
N SER A 177 -1.55 15.45 8.96
CA SER A 177 -2.77 14.79 8.45
C SER A 177 -2.51 13.37 7.98
N ILE A 178 -1.35 13.08 7.37
CA ILE A 178 -1.03 11.74 6.84
C ILE A 178 -0.94 10.67 7.93
N ILE A 179 -0.48 11.04 9.13
CA ILE A 179 -0.36 10.10 10.25
C ILE A 179 -1.72 9.60 10.78
N LYS A 180 -2.80 10.35 10.49
CA LYS A 180 -4.18 9.99 10.87
C LYS A 180 -4.87 9.12 9.84
N LEU A 181 -4.37 9.10 8.60
CA LEU A 181 -4.96 8.34 7.52
C LEU A 181 -4.88 6.85 7.82
N ASN A 182 -6.01 6.15 7.70
CA ASN A 182 -6.06 4.70 7.61
C ASN A 182 -6.30 4.29 6.16
N ILE A 183 -5.62 3.26 5.70
CA ILE A 183 -5.86 2.63 4.41
C ILE A 183 -6.28 1.20 4.71
N ASP A 184 -7.52 0.86 4.42
CA ASP A 184 -8.08 -0.44 4.74
C ASP A 184 -7.53 -1.53 3.82
N THR A 185 -7.44 -2.76 4.33
CA THR A 185 -6.96 -3.92 3.58
C THR A 185 -7.96 -4.29 2.47
N GLY A 186 -7.44 -4.57 1.28
CA GLY A 186 -8.27 -5.02 0.16
C GLY A 186 -9.25 -3.97 -0.39
N VAL A 187 -9.14 -2.69 0.00
CA VAL A 187 -10.00 -1.61 -0.53
C VAL A 187 -9.24 -0.85 -1.62
N PRO A 188 -9.71 -0.89 -2.89
CA PRO A 188 -9.06 -0.14 -3.96
C PRO A 188 -9.29 1.37 -3.84
N LEU A 189 -8.20 2.14 -3.88
CA LEU A 189 -8.19 3.59 -4.02
C LEU A 189 -7.95 3.93 -5.49
N ILE A 190 -8.92 4.55 -6.14
CA ILE A 190 -8.89 4.86 -7.57
C ILE A 190 -8.56 6.32 -7.76
N TYR A 191 -7.52 6.60 -8.52
CA TYR A 191 -7.10 7.94 -8.92
C TYR A 191 -7.14 8.08 -10.44
N ARG A 192 -7.67 9.20 -10.92
CA ARG A 192 -7.49 9.71 -12.28
C ARG A 192 -6.64 10.95 -12.22
N LEU A 193 -5.57 10.98 -13.01
CA LEU A 193 -4.63 12.10 -13.00
C LEU A 193 -4.82 13.01 -14.21
N ASN A 194 -4.59 14.30 -13.99
CA ASN A 194 -4.40 15.28 -15.05
C ASN A 194 -3.04 15.09 -15.74
N ALA A 195 -2.82 15.78 -16.85
CA ALA A 195 -1.55 15.74 -17.59
C ALA A 195 -0.37 16.32 -16.78
N ASP A 196 -0.65 17.20 -15.83
CA ASP A 196 0.31 17.82 -14.91
C ASP A 196 0.55 17.01 -13.63
N SER A 197 0.10 15.74 -13.59
CA SER A 197 0.18 14.82 -12.46
C SER A 197 -0.71 15.15 -11.25
N THR A 198 -1.51 16.20 -11.30
CA THR A 198 -2.49 16.48 -10.24
C THR A 198 -3.65 15.50 -10.28
N VAL A 199 -4.31 15.29 -9.15
CA VAL A 199 -5.49 14.41 -9.07
C VAL A 199 -6.71 15.11 -9.63
N ALA A 200 -7.31 14.54 -10.68
CA ALA A 200 -8.57 14.99 -11.26
C ALA A 200 -9.78 14.40 -10.54
N GLU A 201 -9.67 13.12 -10.16
CA GLU A 201 -10.74 12.38 -9.46
C GLU A 201 -10.11 11.36 -8.51
N LYS A 202 -10.71 11.22 -7.34
CA LYS A 202 -10.42 10.14 -6.39
C LYS A 202 -11.71 9.51 -5.92
N ARG A 203 -11.73 8.17 -5.81
CA ARG A 203 -12.79 7.43 -5.12
C ARG A 203 -12.26 6.16 -4.49
N ASP A 204 -12.87 5.75 -3.39
CA ASP A 204 -12.59 4.51 -2.71
C ASP A 204 -13.69 3.51 -3.08
N LEU A 205 -13.31 2.28 -3.45
CA LEU A 205 -14.27 1.20 -3.63
C LEU A 205 -14.43 0.43 -2.31
N ALA A 206 -14.88 1.14 -1.27
CA ALA A 206 -15.34 0.46 -0.07
C ALA A 206 -16.54 -0.45 -0.42
N ALA A 207 -16.54 -1.67 0.13
CA ALA A 207 -17.60 -2.66 -0.09
C ALA A 207 -18.93 -2.20 0.52
#